data_bd7700538f0dced73ca4d87bba7daf65
#
_entry.id   bd7700538f0dced73ca4d87bba7daf65
#
_cell.length_a   1.000
_cell.length_b   1.000
_cell.length_c   1.000
_cell.angle_alpha   90.00
_cell.angle_beta   90.00
_cell.angle_gamma   90.00
#
_symmetry.space_group_name_H-M   'P 1'
#
loop_
_entity.id
_entity.type
_entity.pdbx_description
1 polymer ?
#
loop_
_entity_poly.entity_id
_entity_poly.type
_entity_poly.pdbx_seq_one_letter_code
_entity_poly.pdbx_strand_id
1 'polypeptide(L)'
;LELGADSFWYWDIGAFVFAGDETTISVSGTKYKTSDRVILENDIITIDLSPQRENIWGDYARTLIIENGIVVDDEFASNEEWKNGVHMEKQLHKEMMHFVTPNTTFEELYYYMNKVIEDSGYINLDFMGNLGHSIVKQKNDRIYIEKGNKSKLDDVALFTFEPHISISGSKYGYKRENI
;
A
#
# COMPACT_ATOMS: atom_id res chain seq x y z
N LEU A 1 -11.30 -13.75 12.18
CA LEU A 1 -9.96 -13.20 12.25
C LEU A 1 -9.31 -13.59 13.57
N GLU A 2 -8.55 -14.69 13.55
CA GLU A 2 -7.82 -15.21 14.73
C GLU A 2 -6.51 -14.43 15.00
N LEU A 3 -6.40 -13.20 14.51
CA LEU A 3 -5.19 -12.38 14.70
C LEU A 3 -5.09 -11.74 16.08
N GLY A 4 -6.06 -12.03 16.99
CA GLY A 4 -6.08 -11.44 18.33
C GLY A 4 -6.27 -9.92 18.32
N ALA A 5 -6.83 -9.37 17.25
CA ALA A 5 -7.19 -7.96 17.18
C ALA A 5 -8.47 -7.71 17.98
N ASP A 6 -8.50 -6.60 18.72
CA ASP A 6 -9.69 -6.16 19.47
C ASP A 6 -10.68 -5.45 18.53
N SER A 7 -10.17 -4.77 17.49
CA SER A 7 -10.92 -3.97 16.52
C SER A 7 -10.06 -3.69 15.30
N PHE A 8 -10.63 -2.92 14.36
CA PHE A 8 -9.94 -2.45 13.17
C PHE A 8 -9.88 -0.93 13.19
N TRP A 9 -8.69 -0.41 13.04
CA TRP A 9 -8.44 1.02 13.20
C TRP A 9 -9.08 1.88 12.10
N TYR A 10 -9.10 1.38 10.87
CA TYR A 10 -9.56 2.14 9.71
C TYR A 10 -11.04 1.89 9.42
N TRP A 11 -11.92 2.70 10.03
CA TRP A 11 -13.39 2.62 9.91
C TRP A 11 -14.00 1.25 10.25
N ASP A 12 -13.37 0.52 11.15
CA ASP A 12 -13.82 -0.80 11.60
C ASP A 12 -13.91 -1.85 10.47
N ILE A 13 -13.11 -1.66 9.41
CA ILE A 13 -13.04 -2.57 8.27
C ILE A 13 -11.97 -3.63 8.57
N GLY A 14 -12.37 -4.91 8.57
CA GLY A 14 -11.47 -6.03 8.87
C GLY A 14 -10.39 -6.26 7.82
N ALA A 15 -10.75 -6.06 6.56
CA ALA A 15 -9.83 -6.13 5.42
C ALA A 15 -10.43 -5.36 4.24
N PHE A 16 -9.60 -4.60 3.56
CA PHE A 16 -9.86 -4.18 2.19
C PHE A 16 -9.38 -5.29 1.28
N VAL A 17 -10.24 -5.76 0.39
CA VAL A 17 -9.92 -6.81 -0.57
C VAL A 17 -10.32 -6.33 -1.95
N PHE A 18 -9.35 -6.30 -2.86
CA PHE A 18 -9.55 -5.93 -4.25
C PHE A 18 -9.00 -7.04 -5.12
N ALA A 19 -9.75 -7.51 -6.11
CA ALA A 19 -9.34 -8.61 -6.96
C ALA A 19 -9.40 -8.24 -8.45
N GLY A 20 -8.43 -8.71 -9.24
CA GLY A 20 -8.33 -8.44 -10.66
C GLY A 20 -8.22 -6.96 -10.98
N ASP A 21 -9.10 -6.44 -11.80
CA ASP A 21 -9.16 -5.04 -12.20
C ASP A 21 -9.55 -4.09 -11.06
N GLU A 22 -10.17 -4.59 -9.99
CA GLU A 22 -10.43 -3.80 -8.79
C GLU A 22 -9.15 -3.42 -8.04
N THR A 23 -8.01 -4.08 -8.29
CA THR A 23 -6.73 -3.74 -7.68
C THR A 23 -6.24 -2.32 -8.01
N THR A 24 -6.81 -1.67 -9.03
CA THR A 24 -6.55 -0.26 -9.36
C THR A 24 -7.35 0.73 -8.52
N ILE A 25 -8.29 0.27 -7.70
CA ILE A 25 -9.18 1.14 -6.94
C ILE A 25 -8.46 1.68 -5.71
N SER A 26 -8.41 3.01 -5.57
CA SER A 26 -8.00 3.71 -4.35
C SER A 26 -9.24 4.38 -3.73
N VAL A 27 -9.66 3.92 -2.55
CA VAL A 27 -10.83 4.45 -1.84
C VAL A 27 -10.56 4.55 -0.34
N SER A 28 -11.17 5.56 0.29
CA SER A 28 -11.17 5.65 1.76
C SER A 28 -12.11 4.62 2.38
N GLY A 29 -11.88 4.23 3.63
CA GLY A 29 -12.73 3.30 4.36
C GLY A 29 -14.19 3.71 4.40
N THR A 30 -14.50 5.02 4.40
CA THR A 30 -15.88 5.52 4.36
C THR A 30 -16.62 5.20 3.05
N LYS A 31 -15.90 4.89 1.98
CA LYS A 31 -16.45 4.60 0.65
C LYS A 31 -16.27 3.15 0.23
N TYR A 32 -15.48 2.38 0.99
CA TYR A 32 -15.23 0.98 0.68
C TYR A 32 -16.52 0.16 0.73
N LYS A 33 -16.66 -0.71 -0.24
CA LYS A 33 -17.70 -1.76 -0.28
C LYS A 33 -17.01 -3.06 -0.67
N THR A 34 -17.28 -4.09 0.10
CA THR A 34 -16.83 -5.45 -0.26
C THR A 34 -17.36 -5.82 -1.63
N SER A 35 -16.49 -6.29 -2.49
CA SER A 35 -16.84 -6.76 -3.83
C SER A 35 -17.54 -8.12 -3.77
N ASP A 36 -18.48 -8.35 -4.70
CA ASP A 36 -19.10 -9.65 -4.96
C ASP A 36 -18.27 -10.47 -5.98
N ARG A 37 -17.14 -9.95 -6.43
CA ARG A 37 -16.28 -10.61 -7.41
C ARG A 37 -15.70 -11.90 -6.84
N VAL A 38 -15.85 -12.99 -7.58
CA VAL A 38 -15.25 -14.28 -7.25
C VAL A 38 -13.78 -14.28 -7.67
N ILE A 39 -12.90 -14.65 -6.75
CA ILE A 39 -11.48 -14.85 -7.03
C ILE A 39 -11.31 -16.07 -7.91
N LEU A 40 -10.53 -15.93 -8.98
CA LEU A 40 -10.32 -16.96 -9.99
C LEU A 40 -9.05 -17.77 -9.67
N GLU A 41 -8.90 -18.95 -10.33
CA GLU A 41 -7.71 -19.79 -10.22
C GLU A 41 -6.43 -19.07 -10.69
N ASN A 42 -6.57 -18.12 -11.63
CA ASN A 42 -5.48 -17.25 -12.05
C ASN A 42 -5.97 -15.81 -11.86
N ASP A 43 -5.48 -15.14 -10.83
CA ASP A 43 -5.95 -13.83 -10.40
C ASP A 43 -4.85 -13.06 -9.67
N ILE A 44 -5.12 -11.79 -9.45
CA ILE A 44 -4.29 -10.92 -8.61
C ILE A 44 -5.19 -10.29 -7.54
N ILE A 45 -4.72 -10.22 -6.30
CA ILE A 45 -5.51 -9.73 -5.19
C ILE A 45 -4.66 -8.77 -4.35
N THR A 46 -5.20 -7.62 -4.01
CA THR A 46 -4.65 -6.75 -2.97
C THR A 46 -5.46 -6.94 -1.68
N ILE A 47 -4.77 -7.22 -0.59
CA ILE A 47 -5.34 -7.28 0.77
C ILE A 47 -4.65 -6.20 1.59
N ASP A 48 -5.46 -5.38 2.27
CA ASP A 48 -5.01 -4.29 3.11
C ASP A 48 -5.70 -4.39 4.48
N LEU A 49 -4.92 -4.37 5.56
CA LEU A 49 -5.33 -4.67 6.92
C LEU A 49 -4.85 -3.60 7.89
N SER A 50 -5.75 -3.12 8.75
CA SER A 50 -5.41 -2.20 9.84
C SER A 50 -5.88 -2.73 11.20
N PRO A 51 -5.30 -3.84 11.71
CA PRO A 51 -5.68 -4.43 12.99
C PRO A 51 -5.27 -3.53 14.15
N GLN A 52 -6.08 -3.53 15.21
CA GLN A 52 -5.80 -2.81 16.45
C GLN A 52 -5.93 -3.72 17.66
N ARG A 53 -5.01 -3.60 18.61
CA ARG A 53 -5.07 -4.25 19.90
C ARG A 53 -4.54 -3.32 20.99
N GLU A 54 -5.31 -3.15 22.08
CA GLU A 54 -4.93 -2.31 23.22
C GLU A 54 -4.50 -0.87 22.82
N ASN A 55 -5.19 -0.30 21.81
CA ASN A 55 -4.86 1.00 21.17
C ASN A 55 -3.51 1.05 20.45
N ILE A 56 -2.87 -0.09 20.23
CA ILE A 56 -1.74 -0.23 19.31
C ILE A 56 -2.30 -0.79 18.02
N TRP A 57 -1.98 -0.14 16.90
CA TRP A 57 -2.49 -0.56 15.60
C TRP A 57 -1.35 -0.74 14.60
N GLY A 58 -1.59 -1.67 13.68
CA GLY A 58 -0.73 -1.95 12.55
C GLY A 58 -1.41 -1.53 11.26
N ASP A 59 -0.61 -1.39 10.23
CA ASP A 59 -1.05 -1.16 8.87
C ASP A 59 -0.23 -2.02 7.93
N TYR A 60 -0.87 -2.73 7.01
CA TYR A 60 -0.19 -3.72 6.20
C TYR A 60 -0.98 -4.06 4.95
N ALA A 61 -0.40 -3.85 3.78
CA ALA A 61 -1.00 -4.28 2.53
C ALA A 61 -0.06 -5.13 1.67
N ARG A 62 -0.65 -6.07 0.94
CA ARG A 62 0.06 -6.91 -0.04
C ARG A 62 -0.79 -7.18 -1.26
N THR A 63 -0.16 -7.06 -2.42
CA THR A 63 -0.68 -7.66 -3.64
C THR A 63 -0.14 -9.07 -3.77
N LEU A 64 -1.03 -10.03 -3.95
CA LEU A 64 -0.75 -11.47 -4.05
C LEU A 64 -1.09 -11.93 -5.46
N ILE A 65 -0.25 -12.81 -6.02
CA ILE A 65 -0.48 -13.45 -7.31
C ILE A 65 -1.02 -14.85 -7.05
N ILE A 66 -2.12 -15.21 -7.73
CA ILE A 66 -2.70 -16.55 -7.68
C ILE A 66 -2.52 -17.18 -9.06
N GLU A 67 -1.91 -18.35 -9.10
CA GLU A 67 -1.82 -19.19 -10.31
C GLU A 67 -2.19 -20.62 -9.95
N ASN A 68 -3.08 -21.22 -10.76
CA ASN A 68 -3.62 -22.56 -10.54
C ASN A 68 -4.25 -22.75 -9.14
N GLY A 69 -4.90 -21.71 -8.62
CA GLY A 69 -5.59 -21.72 -7.33
C GLY A 69 -4.69 -21.62 -6.10
N ILE A 70 -3.39 -21.36 -6.28
CA ILE A 70 -2.44 -21.17 -5.18
C ILE A 70 -1.74 -19.81 -5.27
N VAL A 71 -1.37 -19.26 -4.11
CA VAL A 71 -0.56 -18.05 -4.05
C VAL A 71 0.87 -18.40 -4.44
N VAL A 72 1.43 -17.65 -5.38
CA VAL A 72 2.82 -17.80 -5.83
C VAL A 72 3.61 -16.52 -5.53
N ASP A 73 4.90 -16.69 -5.22
CA ASP A 73 5.81 -15.55 -5.14
C ASP A 73 6.08 -14.97 -6.54
N ASP A 74 6.32 -13.66 -6.61
CA ASP A 74 6.59 -12.95 -7.87
C ASP A 74 7.74 -13.60 -8.66
N GLU A 75 8.77 -14.14 -8.01
CA GLU A 75 9.89 -14.83 -8.66
C GLU A 75 9.44 -16.04 -9.51
N PHE A 76 8.37 -16.71 -9.11
CA PHE A 76 7.83 -17.90 -9.76
C PHE A 76 6.60 -17.65 -10.61
N ALA A 77 6.07 -16.43 -10.60
CA ALA A 77 4.88 -16.09 -11.35
C ALA A 77 5.14 -16.15 -12.86
N SER A 78 4.18 -16.72 -13.60
CA SER A 78 4.23 -16.83 -15.05
C SER A 78 3.70 -15.60 -15.77
N ASN A 79 2.81 -14.84 -15.15
CA ASN A 79 2.33 -13.57 -15.69
C ASN A 79 3.37 -12.46 -15.46
N GLU A 80 4.05 -12.08 -16.51
CA GLU A 80 5.15 -11.11 -16.44
C GLU A 80 4.69 -9.72 -15.97
N GLU A 81 3.47 -9.29 -16.28
CA GLU A 81 2.97 -8.00 -15.80
C GLU A 81 2.77 -8.02 -14.28
N TRP A 82 2.14 -9.06 -13.74
CA TRP A 82 1.91 -9.21 -12.31
C TRP A 82 3.22 -9.36 -11.54
N LYS A 83 4.11 -10.19 -12.07
CA LYS A 83 5.46 -10.39 -11.54
C LYS A 83 6.21 -9.06 -11.42
N ASN A 84 6.27 -8.30 -12.52
CA ASN A 84 7.01 -7.04 -12.55
C ASN A 84 6.37 -5.99 -11.63
N GLY A 85 5.05 -5.92 -11.53
CA GLY A 85 4.37 -4.99 -10.64
C GLY A 85 4.62 -5.27 -9.17
N VAL A 86 4.48 -6.53 -8.73
CA VAL A 86 4.78 -6.94 -7.34
C VAL A 86 6.28 -6.78 -7.04
N HIS A 87 7.15 -7.06 -8.01
CA HIS A 87 8.58 -6.83 -7.86
C HIS A 87 8.90 -5.34 -7.71
N MET A 88 8.25 -4.47 -8.50
CA MET A 88 8.44 -3.02 -8.41
C MET A 88 8.09 -2.49 -7.02
N GLU A 89 7.01 -2.95 -6.40
CA GLU A 89 6.67 -2.60 -5.03
C GLU A 89 7.80 -2.94 -4.03
N LYS A 90 8.43 -4.11 -4.18
CA LYS A 90 9.59 -4.49 -3.37
C LYS A 90 10.79 -3.56 -3.60
N GLN A 91 11.01 -3.10 -4.84
CA GLN A 91 12.07 -2.15 -5.16
C GLN A 91 11.79 -0.77 -4.57
N LEU A 92 10.56 -0.27 -4.64
CA LEU A 92 10.19 1.02 -4.04
C LEU A 92 10.48 1.06 -2.55
N HIS A 93 10.18 -0.03 -1.82
CA HIS A 93 10.52 -0.13 -0.40
C HIS A 93 12.04 -0.11 -0.15
N LYS A 94 12.84 -0.78 -1.00
CA LYS A 94 14.31 -0.72 -0.91
C LYS A 94 14.83 0.68 -1.19
N GLU A 95 14.33 1.34 -2.24
CA GLU A 95 14.71 2.71 -2.59
C GLU A 95 14.36 3.69 -1.47
N MET A 96 13.17 3.58 -0.89
CA MET A 96 12.78 4.38 0.27
C MET A 96 13.79 4.21 1.40
N MET A 97 14.12 2.97 1.77
CA MET A 97 15.08 2.67 2.86
C MET A 97 16.49 3.21 2.59
N HIS A 98 16.92 3.31 1.32
CA HIS A 98 18.20 3.90 0.95
C HIS A 98 18.17 5.43 0.99
N PHE A 99 17.03 6.03 0.67
CA PHE A 99 16.89 7.48 0.59
C PHE A 99 16.74 8.16 1.95
N VAL A 100 15.96 7.55 2.86
CA VAL A 100 15.54 8.20 4.10
C VAL A 100 16.66 8.32 5.12
N THR A 101 16.65 9.45 5.82
CA THR A 101 17.42 9.73 7.04
C THR A 101 16.47 10.33 8.08
N PRO A 102 16.84 10.41 9.36
CA PRO A 102 16.01 11.08 10.37
C PRO A 102 15.63 12.53 10.00
N ASN A 103 16.51 13.23 9.27
CA ASN A 103 16.29 14.61 8.84
C ASN A 103 15.48 14.76 7.55
N THR A 104 15.22 13.68 6.81
CA THR A 104 14.39 13.71 5.60
C THR A 104 12.96 14.17 5.96
N THR A 105 12.42 15.11 5.21
CA THR A 105 11.03 15.53 5.39
C THR A 105 10.06 14.62 4.64
N PHE A 106 8.80 14.59 5.09
CA PHE A 106 7.73 13.87 4.39
C PHE A 106 7.56 14.37 2.95
N GLU A 107 7.73 15.69 2.70
CA GLU A 107 7.68 16.28 1.37
C GLU A 107 8.83 15.82 0.47
N GLU A 108 10.06 15.74 0.99
CA GLU A 108 11.22 15.22 0.23
C GLU A 108 11.02 13.76 -0.15
N LEU A 109 10.52 12.94 0.79
CA LEU A 109 10.17 11.54 0.52
C LEU A 109 9.08 11.44 -0.54
N TYR A 110 8.03 12.26 -0.46
CA TYR A 110 6.96 12.34 -1.45
C TYR A 110 7.50 12.60 -2.86
N TYR A 111 8.30 13.64 -3.04
CA TYR A 111 8.82 13.99 -4.37
C TYR A 111 9.79 12.95 -4.91
N TYR A 112 10.69 12.46 -4.06
CA TYR A 112 11.66 11.46 -4.47
C TYR A 112 10.96 10.18 -4.95
N MET A 113 10.07 9.62 -4.14
CA MET A 113 9.45 8.34 -4.47
C MET A 113 8.46 8.43 -5.62
N ASN A 114 7.67 9.52 -5.74
CA ASN A 114 6.82 9.71 -6.92
C ASN A 114 7.65 9.84 -8.20
N LYS A 115 8.83 10.48 -8.14
CA LYS A 115 9.74 10.52 -9.28
C LYS A 115 10.29 9.12 -9.62
N VAL A 116 10.67 8.31 -8.64
CA VAL A 116 11.11 6.93 -8.87
C VAL A 116 10.02 6.09 -9.53
N ILE A 117 8.76 6.24 -9.08
CA ILE A 117 7.59 5.57 -9.67
C ILE A 117 7.46 5.96 -11.15
N GLU A 118 7.47 7.27 -11.46
CA GLU A 118 7.33 7.79 -12.81
C GLU A 118 8.50 7.35 -13.72
N ASP A 119 9.74 7.51 -13.26
CA ASP A 119 10.96 7.13 -14.01
C ASP A 119 11.00 5.61 -14.32
N SER A 120 10.32 4.80 -13.50
CA SER A 120 10.18 3.35 -13.69
C SER A 120 9.02 2.96 -14.63
N GLY A 121 8.29 3.93 -15.16
CA GLY A 121 7.18 3.71 -16.10
C GLY A 121 5.84 3.37 -15.42
N TYR A 122 5.74 3.62 -14.11
CA TYR A 122 4.50 3.44 -13.34
C TYR A 122 3.84 4.78 -13.03
N ILE A 123 2.58 4.71 -12.63
CA ILE A 123 1.82 5.83 -12.07
C ILE A 123 1.43 5.51 -10.63
N ASN A 124 1.37 6.52 -9.78
CA ASN A 124 0.81 6.40 -8.43
C ASN A 124 -0.72 6.54 -8.52
N LEU A 125 -1.44 5.55 -8.00
CA LEU A 125 -2.90 5.49 -8.02
C LEU A 125 -3.54 6.15 -6.80
N ASP A 126 -2.78 6.44 -5.75
CA ASP A 126 -3.36 6.99 -4.54
C ASP A 126 -3.68 8.49 -4.68
N PHE A 127 -4.61 8.93 -3.84
CA PHE A 127 -5.12 10.29 -3.87
C PHE A 127 -3.99 11.32 -3.74
N MET A 128 -3.90 12.22 -4.72
CA MET A 128 -2.86 13.26 -4.81
C MET A 128 -1.42 12.72 -4.76
N GLY A 129 -1.20 11.45 -5.12
CA GLY A 129 0.12 10.83 -5.09
C GLY A 129 0.65 10.55 -3.68
N ASN A 130 -0.22 10.43 -2.69
CA ASN A 130 0.13 10.05 -1.33
C ASN A 130 0.89 8.72 -1.32
N LEU A 131 1.77 8.53 -0.33
CA LEU A 131 2.62 7.35 -0.21
C LEU A 131 2.61 6.76 1.21
N GLY A 132 1.70 7.23 2.08
CA GLY A 132 1.60 6.77 3.45
C GLY A 132 1.42 7.87 4.47
N HIS A 133 1.46 7.49 5.74
CA HIS A 133 1.17 8.40 6.84
C HIS A 133 1.80 7.96 8.17
N SER A 134 1.82 8.87 9.16
CA SER A 134 2.25 8.55 10.51
C SER A 134 1.29 7.59 11.22
N ILE A 135 1.83 6.73 12.07
CA ILE A 135 1.08 5.89 12.99
C ILE A 135 0.86 6.66 14.30
N VAL A 136 -0.37 7.03 14.58
CA VAL A 136 -0.76 7.85 15.73
C VAL A 136 -2.02 7.32 16.42
N LYS A 137 -2.25 7.70 17.68
CA LYS A 137 -3.42 7.21 18.44
C LYS A 137 -4.75 7.67 17.86
N GLN A 138 -4.81 8.89 17.33
CA GLN A 138 -6.01 9.50 16.77
C GLN A 138 -5.88 9.61 15.25
N LYS A 139 -6.79 9.02 14.48
CA LYS A 139 -6.77 9.08 13.00
C LYS A 139 -6.59 10.48 12.43
N ASN A 140 -7.24 11.46 13.06
CA ASN A 140 -7.22 12.84 12.57
C ASN A 140 -5.90 13.58 12.82
N ASP A 141 -5.02 13.02 13.66
CA ASP A 141 -3.69 13.58 13.94
C ASP A 141 -2.61 13.05 13.00
N ARG A 142 -3.00 12.22 12.03
CA ARG A 142 -2.05 11.70 11.03
C ARG A 142 -1.47 12.82 10.19
N ILE A 143 -0.18 12.72 9.97
CA ILE A 143 0.51 13.49 8.92
C ILE A 143 0.88 12.54 7.79
N TYR A 144 0.86 13.04 6.57
CA TYR A 144 0.94 12.22 5.37
C TYR A 144 2.26 12.43 4.62
N ILE A 145 2.70 11.40 3.88
CA ILE A 145 3.76 11.54 2.89
C ILE A 145 3.14 12.23 1.67
N GLU A 146 3.11 13.56 1.71
CA GLU A 146 2.42 14.37 0.71
C GLU A 146 3.14 15.68 0.43
N LYS A 147 2.75 16.33 -0.64
CA LYS A 147 3.26 17.64 -1.03
C LYS A 147 2.95 18.69 0.04
N GLY A 148 3.96 19.44 0.45
CA GLY A 148 3.86 20.55 1.40
C GLY A 148 4.07 20.16 2.86
N ASN A 149 4.19 18.85 3.18
CA ASN A 149 4.48 18.41 4.54
C ASN A 149 5.97 18.49 4.84
N LYS A 150 6.38 19.52 5.56
CA LYS A 150 7.78 19.81 5.93
C LYS A 150 8.21 19.20 7.27
N SER A 151 7.33 18.44 7.94
CA SER A 151 7.73 17.68 9.12
C SER A 151 8.81 16.66 8.74
N LYS A 152 9.74 16.41 9.67
CA LYS A 152 10.77 15.40 9.47
C LYS A 152 10.23 14.01 9.80
N LEU A 153 10.84 12.99 9.24
CA LEU A 153 10.53 11.60 9.59
C LEU A 153 10.80 11.32 11.07
N ASP A 154 11.77 11.99 11.68
CA ASP A 154 12.10 11.88 13.12
C ASP A 154 11.07 12.57 14.04
N ASP A 155 10.17 13.38 13.50
CA ASP A 155 9.09 14.01 14.27
C ASP A 155 7.97 13.02 14.64
N VAL A 156 7.99 11.81 14.10
CA VAL A 156 7.02 10.74 14.37
C VAL A 156 7.70 9.46 14.86
N ALA A 157 7.01 8.71 15.71
CA ALA A 157 7.55 7.45 16.22
C ALA A 157 7.57 6.35 15.15
N LEU A 158 6.54 6.29 14.32
CA LEU A 158 6.34 5.33 13.24
C LEU A 158 5.56 5.96 12.09
N PHE A 159 5.79 5.51 10.88
CA PHE A 159 4.99 5.84 9.71
C PHE A 159 4.86 4.64 8.77
N THR A 160 3.80 4.62 7.96
CA THR A 160 3.65 3.64 6.88
C THR A 160 4.28 4.18 5.60
N PHE A 161 4.80 3.26 4.78
CA PHE A 161 5.10 3.51 3.38
C PHE A 161 4.29 2.53 2.55
N GLU A 162 3.36 3.05 1.74
CA GLU A 162 2.28 2.30 1.11
C GLU A 162 2.02 2.69 -0.36
N PRO A 163 3.04 2.71 -1.22
CA PRO A 163 2.80 3.03 -2.62
C PRO A 163 1.73 2.11 -3.21
N HIS A 164 0.85 2.70 -4.03
CA HIS A 164 -0.16 2.00 -4.80
C HIS A 164 0.05 2.37 -6.27
N ILE A 165 0.58 1.46 -7.06
CA ILE A 165 1.08 1.74 -8.41
C ILE A 165 0.39 0.91 -9.47
N SER A 166 0.43 1.41 -10.71
CA SER A 166 0.00 0.70 -11.92
C SER A 166 0.84 1.15 -13.11
N ILE A 167 0.88 0.33 -14.16
CA ILE A 167 1.36 0.77 -15.47
C ILE A 167 0.23 1.58 -16.13
N SER A 168 0.58 2.68 -16.77
CA SER A 168 -0.41 3.52 -17.45
C SER A 168 -1.21 2.72 -18.49
N GLY A 169 -2.53 2.70 -18.34
CA GLY A 169 -3.43 1.93 -19.20
C GLY A 169 -3.59 0.45 -18.84
N SER A 170 -2.88 -0.04 -17.83
CA SER A 170 -3.14 -1.37 -17.26
C SER A 170 -4.45 -1.38 -16.47
N LYS A 171 -5.03 -2.57 -16.35
CA LYS A 171 -6.19 -2.83 -15.50
C LYS A 171 -5.80 -3.41 -14.13
N TYR A 172 -4.51 -3.48 -13.82
CA TYR A 172 -4.01 -4.03 -12.57
C TYR A 172 -3.23 -2.99 -11.77
N GLY A 173 -3.49 -2.98 -10.47
CA GLY A 173 -2.75 -2.18 -9.50
C GLY A 173 -1.97 -3.08 -8.53
N TYR A 174 -0.92 -2.50 -7.95
CA TYR A 174 -0.02 -3.18 -7.03
C TYR A 174 0.16 -2.32 -5.79
N LYS A 175 -0.03 -2.91 -4.62
CA LYS A 175 0.14 -2.22 -3.34
C LYS A 175 0.95 -3.07 -2.38
N ARG A 176 1.92 -2.43 -1.74
CA ARG A 176 2.67 -2.98 -0.62
C ARG A 176 2.78 -1.92 0.47
N GLU A 177 2.45 -2.29 1.68
CA GLU A 177 2.54 -1.42 2.84
C GLU A 177 3.32 -2.07 3.95
N ASN A 178 4.20 -1.30 4.58
CA ASN A 178 4.92 -1.64 5.79
C ASN A 178 5.01 -0.40 6.71
N ILE A 179 5.09 -0.66 8.00
CA ILE A 179 5.46 0.31 9.02
C ILE A 179 6.98 0.31 9.17
#